data_41a7c695dc3aa464f0f5cf85b371a755
#
_entry.id   41a7c695dc3aa464f0f5cf85b371a755
#
_cell.length_a   1.000
_cell.length_b   1.000
_cell.length_c   1.000
_cell.angle_alpha   90.00
_cell.angle_beta   90.00
_cell.angle_gamma   90.00
#
_symmetry.space_group_name_H-M   'P 1'
#
loop_
_entity.id
_entity.type
_entity.pdbx_description
1 polymer ?
#
loop_
_entity_poly.entity_id
_entity_poly.type
_entity_poly.pdbx_seq_one_letter_code
_entity_poly.pdbx_strand_id
1 'polypeptide(L)'
;SIADLSAQFDAVLMAGGAEAPRDPGLPGQELEGVHYAMPYLTQSNRRVGGEPIQDTPLLASGKHVVVIGGGDTASDCIGTSFRQGALSVTQLDIRPKPPELEDKLTIWPFWPTKFRTSSSQAEGADREFQAATLRIIGKNGKVTGVECARVDEKRRPIPGTEFVLK
;
A
#
# COMPACT_ATOMS: atom_id res chain seq x y z
N SER A 1 26.55 -14.91 12.40
CA SER A 1 26.27 -13.54 12.91
C SER A 1 26.85 -12.49 11.96
N ILE A 2 26.49 -11.21 12.16
CA ILE A 2 27.10 -10.09 11.40
C ILE A 2 28.62 -10.06 11.60
N ALA A 3 29.09 -10.36 12.84
CA ALA A 3 30.51 -10.42 13.15
C ALA A 3 31.24 -11.50 12.32
N ASP A 4 30.63 -12.66 12.13
CA ASP A 4 31.23 -13.73 11.33
C ASP A 4 31.28 -13.35 9.83
N LEU A 5 30.27 -12.66 9.32
CA LEU A 5 30.26 -12.16 7.96
C LEU A 5 31.32 -11.06 7.76
N SER A 6 31.42 -10.12 8.67
CA SER A 6 32.42 -9.05 8.61
C SER A 6 33.87 -9.55 8.73
N ALA A 7 34.07 -10.72 9.30
CA ALA A 7 35.39 -11.38 9.35
C ALA A 7 35.75 -12.11 8.04
N GLN A 8 34.77 -12.44 7.21
CA GLN A 8 34.93 -13.22 5.97
C GLN A 8 34.86 -12.38 4.69
N PHE A 9 34.23 -11.20 4.75
CA PHE A 9 33.97 -10.35 3.59
C PHE A 9 34.45 -8.92 3.84
N ASP A 10 34.91 -8.24 2.80
CA ASP A 10 35.37 -6.85 2.85
C ASP A 10 34.23 -5.86 3.14
N ALA A 11 32.99 -6.23 2.77
CA ALA A 11 31.80 -5.44 3.04
C ALA A 11 30.57 -6.33 3.21
N VAL A 12 29.64 -5.90 4.05
CA VAL A 12 28.36 -6.60 4.29
C VAL A 12 27.21 -5.63 4.05
N LEU A 13 26.34 -5.94 3.07
CA LEU A 13 25.12 -5.19 2.81
C LEU A 13 23.93 -5.84 3.55
N MET A 14 23.32 -5.10 4.46
CA MET A 14 22.10 -5.50 5.14
C MET A 14 20.87 -5.09 4.33
N ALA A 15 20.22 -6.04 3.69
CA ALA A 15 19.03 -5.82 2.86
C ALA A 15 17.88 -6.76 3.25
N GLY A 16 17.66 -6.93 4.56
CA GLY A 16 16.68 -7.88 5.13
C GLY A 16 15.21 -7.47 5.04
N GLY A 17 14.91 -6.25 4.59
CA GLY A 17 13.53 -5.74 4.56
C GLY A 17 12.94 -5.51 5.96
N ALA A 18 11.63 -5.32 6.02
CA ALA A 18 10.85 -5.15 7.23
C ALA A 18 9.55 -5.98 7.15
N GLU A 19 9.38 -6.92 8.06
CA GLU A 19 8.19 -7.79 8.11
C GLU A 19 7.11 -7.28 9.07
N ALA A 20 7.51 -6.55 10.11
CA ALA A 20 6.58 -5.99 11.08
C ALA A 20 5.78 -4.84 10.44
N PRO A 21 4.44 -4.94 10.37
CA PRO A 21 3.63 -3.88 9.82
C PRO A 21 3.65 -2.65 10.76
N ARG A 22 3.57 -1.46 10.15
CA ARG A 22 3.28 -0.26 10.92
C ARG A 22 1.79 -0.23 11.18
N ASP A 23 1.39 -0.24 12.45
CA ASP A 23 -0.01 -0.08 12.84
C ASP A 23 -0.43 1.38 12.57
N PRO A 24 -1.44 1.61 11.72
CA PRO A 24 -1.96 2.95 11.46
C PRO A 24 -2.85 3.48 12.58
N GLY A 25 -3.29 2.64 13.52
CA GLY A 25 -4.20 3.01 14.62
C GLY A 25 -5.55 3.52 14.14
N LEU A 26 -6.06 3.00 13.02
CA LEU A 26 -7.31 3.46 12.42
C LEU A 26 -8.52 2.80 13.08
N PRO A 27 -9.55 3.58 13.46
CA PRO A 27 -10.83 3.00 13.85
C PRO A 27 -11.38 2.08 12.75
N GLY A 28 -11.82 0.87 13.12
CA GLY A 28 -12.37 -0.12 12.19
C GLY A 28 -11.32 -1.02 11.53
N GLN A 29 -10.05 -0.92 11.89
CA GLN A 29 -9.01 -1.80 11.32
C GLN A 29 -9.17 -3.27 11.72
N GLU A 30 -9.96 -3.55 12.74
CA GLU A 30 -10.32 -4.90 13.21
C GLU A 30 -11.43 -5.57 12.39
N LEU A 31 -12.07 -4.86 11.48
CA LEU A 31 -13.16 -5.39 10.67
C LEU A 31 -12.69 -6.50 9.71
N GLU A 32 -13.54 -7.49 9.52
CA GLU A 32 -13.32 -8.53 8.51
C GLU A 32 -13.17 -7.89 7.11
N GLY A 33 -12.14 -8.29 6.39
CA GLY A 33 -11.77 -7.73 5.07
C GLY A 33 -10.68 -6.66 5.13
N VAL A 34 -10.21 -6.30 6.33
CA VAL A 34 -9.04 -5.43 6.51
C VAL A 34 -7.81 -6.28 6.76
N HIS A 35 -6.77 -6.08 5.97
CA HIS A 35 -5.57 -6.92 6.01
C HIS A 35 -4.31 -6.07 5.88
N TYR A 36 -3.25 -6.48 6.55
CA TYR A 36 -1.91 -5.96 6.28
C TYR A 36 -1.36 -6.54 4.98
N ALA A 37 -0.50 -5.76 4.32
CA ALA A 37 0.07 -6.13 3.02
C ALA A 37 0.88 -7.44 3.07
N MET A 38 1.72 -7.63 4.08
CA MET A 38 2.61 -8.78 4.12
C MET A 38 1.89 -10.13 4.23
N PRO A 39 0.88 -10.34 5.11
CA PRO A 39 0.08 -11.56 5.09
C PRO A 39 -0.59 -11.82 3.73
N TYR A 40 -1.12 -10.77 3.08
CA TYR A 40 -1.77 -10.87 1.78
C TYR A 40 -0.79 -11.29 0.67
N LEU A 41 0.34 -10.59 0.57
CA LEU A 41 1.36 -10.84 -0.46
C LEU A 41 2.05 -12.20 -0.26
N THR A 42 2.41 -12.54 1.00
CA THR A 42 3.03 -13.83 1.32
C THR A 42 2.11 -14.99 0.97
N GLN A 43 0.81 -14.89 1.32
CA GLN A 43 -0.14 -15.94 0.97
C GLN A 43 -0.33 -16.07 -0.54
N SER A 44 -0.34 -14.94 -1.25
CA SER A 44 -0.40 -14.93 -2.72
C SER A 44 0.82 -15.61 -3.34
N ASN A 45 2.02 -15.29 -2.86
CA ASN A 45 3.27 -15.89 -3.35
C ASN A 45 3.31 -17.41 -3.12
N ARG A 46 2.93 -17.87 -1.94
CA ARG A 46 2.84 -19.31 -1.63
C ARG A 46 1.86 -20.02 -2.57
N ARG A 47 0.69 -19.41 -2.84
CA ARG A 47 -0.30 -19.96 -3.76
C ARG A 47 0.25 -20.09 -5.18
N VAL A 48 0.94 -19.06 -5.69
CA VAL A 48 1.58 -19.10 -7.00
C VAL A 48 2.71 -20.15 -7.04
N GLY A 49 3.44 -20.32 -5.95
CA GLY A 49 4.47 -21.36 -5.79
C GLY A 49 3.91 -22.78 -5.63
N GLY A 50 2.58 -22.96 -5.58
CA GLY A 50 1.96 -24.29 -5.41
C GLY A 50 2.05 -24.85 -3.98
N GLU A 51 2.38 -23.99 -3.00
CA GLU A 51 2.43 -24.38 -1.60
C GLU A 51 1.01 -24.52 -1.01
N PRO A 52 0.78 -25.46 -0.08
CA PRO A 52 -0.51 -25.58 0.59
C PRO A 52 -0.76 -24.35 1.48
N ILE A 53 -1.95 -23.75 1.32
CA ILE A 53 -2.43 -22.66 2.16
C ILE A 53 -3.32 -23.24 3.25
N GLN A 54 -2.88 -23.15 4.50
CA GLN A 54 -3.63 -23.65 5.66
C GLN A 54 -4.57 -22.59 6.25
N ASP A 55 -4.26 -21.30 6.04
CA ASP A 55 -5.03 -20.18 6.56
C ASP A 55 -6.25 -19.85 5.69
N THR A 56 -7.17 -19.07 6.24
CA THR A 56 -8.30 -18.50 5.48
C THR A 56 -7.76 -17.75 4.24
N PRO A 57 -8.28 -18.06 3.03
CA PRO A 57 -7.79 -17.44 1.82
C PRO A 57 -8.02 -15.93 1.78
N LEU A 58 -6.93 -15.16 1.66
CA LEU A 58 -6.97 -13.73 1.41
C LEU A 58 -7.01 -13.50 -0.11
N LEU A 59 -8.19 -13.20 -0.62
CA LEU A 59 -8.43 -13.05 -2.06
C LEU A 59 -9.14 -11.73 -2.38
N ALA A 60 -8.65 -11.05 -3.40
CA ALA A 60 -9.25 -9.85 -3.97
C ALA A 60 -10.32 -10.14 -5.04
N SER A 61 -10.46 -11.40 -5.45
CA SER A 61 -11.36 -11.82 -6.53
C SER A 61 -12.81 -11.36 -6.27
N GLY A 62 -13.38 -10.65 -7.24
CA GLY A 62 -14.75 -10.13 -7.20
C GLY A 62 -14.99 -9.02 -6.16
N LYS A 63 -13.92 -8.37 -5.67
CA LYS A 63 -14.02 -7.31 -4.66
C LYS A 63 -13.55 -5.96 -5.20
N HIS A 64 -14.07 -4.89 -4.58
CA HIS A 64 -13.49 -3.55 -4.66
C HIS A 64 -12.40 -3.46 -3.58
N VAL A 65 -11.19 -3.07 -3.97
CA VAL A 65 -10.02 -3.05 -3.08
C VAL A 65 -9.54 -1.63 -2.88
N VAL A 66 -9.32 -1.23 -1.63
CA VAL A 66 -8.65 0.02 -1.29
C VAL A 66 -7.28 -0.30 -0.71
N VAL A 67 -6.22 0.21 -1.32
CA VAL A 67 -4.84 0.06 -0.86
C VAL A 67 -4.39 1.36 -0.19
N ILE A 68 -4.18 1.30 1.12
CA ILE A 68 -3.74 2.46 1.91
C ILE A 68 -2.21 2.50 1.92
N GLY A 69 -1.66 3.43 1.16
CA GLY A 69 -0.22 3.66 1.03
C GLY A 69 0.23 3.90 -0.40
N GLY A 70 1.36 4.60 -0.56
CA GLY A 70 1.87 5.03 -1.86
C GLY A 70 3.27 4.51 -2.20
N GLY A 71 3.80 3.51 -1.48
CA GLY A 71 5.11 2.91 -1.71
C GLY A 71 5.07 1.66 -2.58
N ASP A 72 6.22 1.01 -2.73
CA ASP A 72 6.38 -0.19 -3.58
C ASP A 72 5.53 -1.36 -3.09
N THR A 73 5.47 -1.60 -1.79
CA THR A 73 4.58 -2.64 -1.20
C THR A 73 3.10 -2.41 -1.58
N ALA A 74 2.65 -1.15 -1.60
CA ALA A 74 1.29 -0.83 -2.05
C ALA A 74 1.13 -1.14 -3.55
N SER A 75 2.14 -0.85 -4.37
CA SER A 75 2.16 -1.21 -5.79
C SER A 75 2.04 -2.74 -5.98
N ASP A 76 2.74 -3.53 -5.18
CA ASP A 76 2.64 -4.99 -5.21
C ASP A 76 1.24 -5.48 -4.84
N CYS A 77 0.60 -4.86 -3.82
CA CYS A 77 -0.78 -5.16 -3.46
C CYS A 77 -1.76 -4.85 -4.60
N ILE A 78 -1.55 -3.74 -5.32
CA ILE A 78 -2.37 -3.35 -6.47
C ILE A 78 -2.32 -4.42 -7.55
N GLY A 79 -1.12 -4.74 -8.04
CA GLY A 79 -0.95 -5.74 -9.10
C GLY A 79 -1.44 -7.13 -8.68
N THR A 80 -1.17 -7.54 -7.43
CA THR A 80 -1.68 -8.80 -6.89
C THR A 80 -3.22 -8.81 -6.89
N SER A 81 -3.86 -7.70 -6.52
CA SER A 81 -5.33 -7.60 -6.50
C SER A 81 -5.93 -7.73 -7.90
N PHE A 82 -5.38 -7.05 -8.90
CA PHE A 82 -5.84 -7.20 -10.29
C PHE A 82 -5.65 -8.63 -10.80
N ARG A 83 -4.48 -9.22 -10.60
CA ARG A 83 -4.19 -10.60 -11.03
C ARG A 83 -5.05 -11.65 -10.32
N GLN A 84 -5.57 -11.33 -9.14
CA GLN A 84 -6.58 -12.16 -8.45
C GLN A 84 -8.02 -11.87 -8.91
N GLY A 85 -8.27 -10.91 -9.81
CA GLY A 85 -9.58 -10.60 -10.34
C GLY A 85 -10.40 -9.64 -9.47
N ALA A 86 -9.76 -8.62 -8.88
CA ALA A 86 -10.46 -7.50 -8.25
C ALA A 86 -11.32 -6.74 -9.28
N LEU A 87 -12.48 -6.27 -8.85
CA LEU A 87 -13.38 -5.46 -9.69
C LEU A 87 -12.86 -4.04 -9.89
N SER A 88 -12.24 -3.48 -8.86
CA SER A 88 -11.53 -2.20 -8.91
C SER A 88 -10.46 -2.16 -7.83
N VAL A 89 -9.43 -1.36 -8.05
CA VAL A 89 -8.39 -1.10 -7.04
C VAL A 89 -8.16 0.39 -6.96
N THR A 90 -8.35 0.97 -5.77
CA THR A 90 -8.08 2.38 -5.50
C THR A 90 -6.90 2.50 -4.54
N GLN A 91 -5.87 3.24 -4.91
CA GLN A 91 -4.72 3.54 -4.07
C GLN A 91 -4.90 4.89 -3.37
N LEU A 92 -4.70 4.94 -2.05
CA LEU A 92 -4.68 6.17 -1.25
C LEU A 92 -3.25 6.56 -0.93
N ASP A 93 -2.83 7.75 -1.33
CA ASP A 93 -1.54 8.33 -0.92
C ASP A 93 -1.78 9.66 -0.20
N ILE A 94 -1.26 9.78 1.02
CA ILE A 94 -1.33 11.01 1.81
C ILE A 94 -0.43 12.12 1.24
N ARG A 95 0.54 11.75 0.40
CA ARG A 95 1.44 12.72 -0.24
C ARG A 95 0.76 13.43 -1.41
N PRO A 96 1.19 14.66 -1.74
CA PRO A 96 0.74 15.32 -2.96
C PRO A 96 1.12 14.50 -4.21
N LYS A 97 0.33 14.63 -5.27
CA LYS A 97 0.70 14.06 -6.56
C LYS A 97 2.04 14.66 -7.00
N PRO A 98 3.06 13.83 -7.28
CA PRO A 98 4.33 14.33 -7.78
C PRO A 98 4.15 15.06 -9.12
N PRO A 99 5.02 16.03 -9.44
CA PRO A 99 4.99 16.72 -10.73
C PRO A 99 5.25 15.75 -11.88
N GLU A 100 4.66 16.00 -13.04
CA GLU A 100 4.87 15.18 -14.25
C GLU A 100 6.33 15.24 -14.74
N LEU A 101 6.96 16.40 -14.60
CA LEU A 101 8.36 16.63 -14.97
C LEU A 101 9.21 16.89 -13.71
N GLU A 102 10.44 16.42 -13.75
CA GLU A 102 11.42 16.68 -12.68
C GLU A 102 11.93 18.10 -12.72
N ASP A 103 12.11 18.73 -11.55
CA ASP A 103 12.87 19.99 -11.43
C ASP A 103 14.37 19.68 -11.32
N LYS A 104 15.09 19.78 -12.42
CA LYS A 104 16.53 19.47 -12.50
C LYS A 104 17.41 20.36 -11.61
N LEU A 105 16.93 21.56 -11.25
CA LEU A 105 17.72 22.52 -10.47
C LEU A 105 17.74 22.16 -8.97
N THR A 106 16.74 21.44 -8.48
CA THR A 106 16.58 21.14 -7.04
C THR A 106 16.89 19.69 -6.68
N ILE A 107 17.22 18.83 -7.64
CA ILE A 107 17.25 17.40 -7.44
C ILE A 107 18.65 16.89 -7.02
N TRP A 108 19.71 17.35 -7.64
CA TRP A 108 21.05 16.84 -7.35
C TRP A 108 21.49 17.13 -5.91
N PRO A 109 21.96 16.14 -5.14
CA PRO A 109 22.31 14.75 -5.52
C PRO A 109 21.19 13.72 -5.24
N PHE A 110 19.96 14.13 -5.06
CA PHE A 110 18.85 13.27 -4.69
C PHE A 110 18.13 12.67 -5.89
N TRP A 111 17.35 11.61 -5.64
CA TRP A 111 16.51 10.99 -6.65
C TRP A 111 15.38 11.94 -7.09
N PRO A 112 15.12 12.08 -8.40
CA PRO A 112 14.10 13.00 -8.90
C PRO A 112 12.70 12.69 -8.38
N THR A 113 12.06 13.70 -7.77
CA THR A 113 10.65 13.62 -7.43
C THR A 113 9.82 13.93 -8.68
N LYS A 114 9.31 12.88 -9.33
CA LYS A 114 8.38 13.01 -10.46
C LYS A 114 7.30 11.95 -10.39
N PHE A 115 6.18 12.21 -11.05
CA PHE A 115 5.11 11.24 -11.17
C PHE A 115 5.58 10.01 -11.95
N ARG A 116 5.39 8.85 -11.34
CA ARG A 116 5.70 7.56 -11.95
C ARG A 116 4.52 6.64 -11.78
N THR A 117 4.29 5.81 -12.78
CA THR A 117 3.30 4.75 -12.73
C THR A 117 4.04 3.43 -12.86
N SER A 118 3.95 2.57 -11.86
CA SER A 118 4.48 1.21 -11.93
C SER A 118 3.66 0.36 -12.90
N SER A 119 4.20 -0.78 -13.34
CA SER A 119 3.46 -1.74 -14.15
C SER A 119 2.16 -2.18 -13.47
N SER A 120 2.20 -2.43 -12.16
CA SER A 120 1.03 -2.81 -11.37
C SER A 120 -0.04 -1.71 -11.33
N GLN A 121 0.36 -0.45 -11.20
CA GLN A 121 -0.58 0.68 -11.23
C GLN A 121 -1.18 0.88 -12.63
N ALA A 122 -0.42 0.59 -13.69
CA ALA A 122 -0.86 0.68 -15.08
C ALA A 122 -1.91 -0.40 -15.44
N GLU A 123 -2.07 -1.43 -14.61
CA GLU A 123 -3.13 -2.44 -14.77
C GLU A 123 -4.55 -1.86 -14.55
N GLY A 124 -4.69 -0.59 -14.14
CA GLY A 124 -5.99 0.10 -14.05
C GLY A 124 -6.31 0.68 -12.68
N ALA A 125 -5.31 0.92 -11.84
CA ALA A 125 -5.54 1.47 -10.50
C ALA A 125 -5.94 2.94 -10.53
N ASP A 126 -7.03 3.27 -9.84
CA ASP A 126 -7.35 4.65 -9.47
C ASP A 126 -6.41 5.12 -8.35
N ARG A 127 -5.91 6.36 -8.44
CA ARG A 127 -4.96 6.89 -7.46
C ARG A 127 -5.44 8.20 -6.88
N GLU A 128 -5.72 8.19 -5.59
CA GLU A 128 -6.10 9.36 -4.80
C GLU A 128 -4.91 9.89 -4.02
N PHE A 129 -4.50 11.11 -4.33
CA PHE A 129 -3.40 11.82 -3.67
C PHE A 129 -3.93 12.82 -2.66
N GLN A 130 -3.08 13.23 -1.71
CA GLN A 130 -3.44 14.13 -0.62
C GLN A 130 -4.69 13.67 0.13
N ALA A 131 -4.79 12.36 0.35
CA ALA A 131 -5.93 11.72 1.00
C ALA A 131 -5.47 10.98 2.26
N ALA A 132 -5.90 11.44 3.43
CA ALA A 132 -5.73 10.71 4.67
C ALA A 132 -6.93 9.80 4.90
N THR A 133 -6.66 8.59 5.37
CA THR A 133 -7.69 7.69 5.90
C THR A 133 -8.05 8.15 7.30
N LEU A 134 -9.35 8.40 7.57
CA LEU A 134 -9.85 8.79 8.88
C LEU A 134 -10.31 7.58 9.68
N ARG A 135 -11.06 6.69 9.04
CA ARG A 135 -11.54 5.43 9.63
C ARG A 135 -11.98 4.45 8.55
N ILE A 136 -12.07 3.20 8.94
CA ILE A 136 -12.64 2.12 8.13
C ILE A 136 -14.09 1.93 8.56
N ILE A 137 -15.01 1.92 7.59
CA ILE A 137 -16.44 1.82 7.82
C ILE A 137 -16.86 0.37 7.65
N GLY A 138 -17.68 -0.13 8.57
CA GLY A 138 -18.17 -1.50 8.51
C GLY A 138 -19.65 -1.64 8.82
N LYS A 139 -20.21 -2.78 8.41
CA LYS A 139 -21.54 -3.22 8.76
C LYS A 139 -21.50 -4.71 9.10
N ASN A 140 -22.11 -5.09 10.21
CA ASN A 140 -22.14 -6.48 10.67
C ASN A 140 -20.72 -7.11 10.79
N GLY A 141 -19.74 -6.35 11.27
CA GLY A 141 -18.37 -6.82 11.46
C GLY A 141 -17.51 -6.88 10.19
N LYS A 142 -18.03 -6.50 9.02
CA LYS A 142 -17.33 -6.53 7.73
C LYS A 142 -17.11 -5.12 7.21
N VAL A 143 -15.95 -4.88 6.55
CA VAL A 143 -15.65 -3.60 5.90
C VAL A 143 -16.64 -3.34 4.75
N THR A 144 -17.12 -2.10 4.67
CA THR A 144 -18.01 -1.63 3.60
C THR A 144 -17.52 -0.36 2.93
N GLY A 145 -16.45 0.25 3.43
CA GLY A 145 -15.86 1.44 2.86
C GLY A 145 -14.76 2.05 3.74
N VAL A 146 -14.17 3.09 3.23
CA VAL A 146 -13.10 3.85 3.89
C VAL A 146 -13.46 5.32 3.86
N GLU A 147 -13.54 5.97 5.01
CA GLU A 147 -13.72 7.41 5.10
C GLU A 147 -12.36 8.11 5.05
N CYS A 148 -12.25 9.07 4.17
CA CYS A 148 -11.04 9.81 3.89
C CYS A 148 -11.33 11.31 3.97
N ALA A 149 -10.26 12.12 4.10
CA ALA A 149 -10.32 13.56 3.91
C ALA A 149 -9.10 14.04 3.12
N ARG A 150 -9.23 15.16 2.42
CA ARG A 150 -8.06 15.83 1.82
C ARG A 150 -7.16 16.37 2.93
N VAL A 151 -5.87 16.49 2.63
CA VAL A 151 -4.89 16.99 3.61
C VAL A 151 -4.19 18.25 3.13
N ASP A 152 -3.78 19.06 4.10
CA ASP A 152 -2.92 20.22 3.86
C ASP A 152 -1.45 19.80 3.60
N GLU A 153 -0.58 20.78 3.36
CA GLU A 153 0.85 20.56 3.14
C GLU A 153 1.56 19.88 4.32
N LYS A 154 1.01 20.00 5.52
CA LYS A 154 1.49 19.33 6.74
C LYS A 154 0.84 17.97 6.96
N ARG A 155 0.10 17.46 5.97
CA ARG A 155 -0.64 16.19 5.97
C ARG A 155 -1.72 16.12 7.06
N ARG A 156 -2.31 17.25 7.46
CA ARG A 156 -3.41 17.30 8.41
C ARG A 156 -4.73 17.32 7.65
N PRO A 157 -5.74 16.53 8.07
CA PRO A 157 -7.06 16.54 7.44
C PRO A 157 -7.68 17.94 7.40
N ILE A 158 -8.24 18.30 6.26
CA ILE A 158 -8.95 19.56 6.05
C ILE A 158 -10.44 19.32 6.32
N PRO A 159 -11.04 19.93 7.33
CA PRO A 159 -12.47 19.78 7.63
C PRO A 159 -13.36 20.15 6.44
N GLY A 160 -14.43 19.41 6.21
CA GLY A 160 -15.38 19.65 5.12
C GLY A 160 -14.93 19.09 3.78
N THR A 161 -13.85 18.31 3.74
CA THR A 161 -13.35 17.64 2.53
C THR A 161 -13.50 16.12 2.58
N GLU A 162 -14.27 15.64 3.55
CA GLU A 162 -14.48 14.21 3.78
C GLU A 162 -15.19 13.56 2.60
N PHE A 163 -14.75 12.35 2.25
CA PHE A 163 -15.36 11.52 1.23
C PHE A 163 -15.23 10.03 1.59
N VAL A 164 -16.08 9.21 0.99
CA VAL A 164 -16.10 7.76 1.25
C VAL A 164 -15.83 6.99 -0.03
N LEU A 165 -14.86 6.08 0.04
CA LEU A 165 -14.66 5.01 -0.94
C LEU A 165 -15.45 3.77 -0.48
N LYS A 166 -16.21 3.18 -1.41
CA LYS A 166 -17.04 1.99 -1.16
C LYS A 166 -16.53 0.81 -1.97
#